data_2da3fec037fbc0e9ad769601af60a90b
#
_entry.id   2da3fec037fbc0e9ad769601af60a90b
#
_cell.length_a   1.000
_cell.length_b   1.000
_cell.length_c   1.000
_cell.angle_alpha   90.00
_cell.angle_beta   90.00
_cell.angle_gamma   90.00
#
_symmetry.space_group_name_H-M   'P 1'
#
loop_
_entity.id
_entity.type
_entity.pdbx_description
1 polymer ?
#
loop_
_entity_poly.entity_id
_entity_poly.type
_entity_poly.pdbx_seq_one_letter_code
_entity_poly.pdbx_strand_id
1 'polypeptide(L)'
;MDTGISSRTFHRGSIRSSMNEKFYDLKKEKQDRMINAGLRIFALNGYHHASTDEIVKEAKISKGLLFHYFGSKAGYYGFLYSYVSRYVILELRSAIREPGIDFWELQSQILETESRLMEQYPAVFLFFESVKMEDDSEGLSVLEELDATVPDIYDSMQAKALIGGYPRIRDLELVCGTIHYIKIGLMRELLYDPTTPISMYTAHVEQYLEMLKALTKG
;
A
#
# COMPACT_ATOMS: atom_id res chain seq x y z
N MET A 1 -44.23 -10.71 -23.59
CA MET A 1 -43.26 -11.68 -23.03
C MET A 1 -42.27 -10.91 -22.20
N ASP A 2 -42.49 -11.01 -20.92
CA ASP A 2 -41.84 -10.23 -19.88
C ASP A 2 -40.54 -10.93 -19.48
N THR A 3 -39.39 -10.30 -19.64
CA THR A 3 -38.11 -10.83 -19.18
C THR A 3 -37.62 -10.00 -18.00
N GLY A 4 -37.99 -10.49 -16.81
CA GLY A 4 -37.57 -9.96 -15.54
C GLY A 4 -36.04 -9.99 -15.39
N ILE A 5 -35.40 -8.82 -15.36
CA ILE A 5 -34.00 -8.64 -14.95
C ILE A 5 -33.99 -8.54 -13.42
N SER A 6 -33.34 -9.51 -12.83
CA SER A 6 -33.27 -9.78 -11.40
C SER A 6 -32.60 -8.62 -10.63
N SER A 7 -33.36 -8.08 -9.68
CA SER A 7 -32.98 -7.00 -8.73
C SER A 7 -32.07 -7.49 -7.57
N ARG A 8 -31.09 -8.37 -7.81
CA ARG A 8 -30.25 -8.93 -6.74
C ARG A 8 -28.91 -8.25 -6.51
N THR A 9 -28.47 -7.32 -7.38
CA THR A 9 -27.12 -6.74 -7.33
C THR A 9 -27.02 -5.50 -6.41
N PHE A 10 -28.12 -4.85 -6.06
CA PHE A 10 -28.09 -3.59 -5.29
C PHE A 10 -27.97 -3.75 -3.76
N HIS A 11 -28.20 -4.93 -3.19
CA HIS A 11 -28.22 -5.10 -1.72
C HIS A 11 -26.86 -5.39 -1.09
N ARG A 12 -25.89 -5.97 -1.82
CA ARG A 12 -24.56 -6.31 -1.27
C ARG A 12 -23.66 -5.09 -1.07
N GLY A 13 -23.66 -4.13 -1.98
CA GLY A 13 -22.85 -2.92 -1.88
C GLY A 13 -23.28 -2.00 -0.73
N SER A 14 -24.59 -1.89 -0.49
CA SER A 14 -25.17 -1.06 0.58
C SER A 14 -24.88 -1.58 1.99
N ILE A 15 -24.86 -2.90 2.20
CA ILE A 15 -24.57 -3.50 3.50
C ILE A 15 -23.08 -3.39 3.84
N ARG A 16 -22.16 -3.59 2.86
CA ARG A 16 -20.71 -3.38 3.05
C ARG A 16 -20.39 -1.91 3.40
N SER A 17 -21.06 -0.94 2.78
CA SER A 17 -20.88 0.49 3.07
C SER A 17 -21.25 0.82 4.52
N SER A 18 -22.41 0.35 5.02
CA SER A 18 -22.90 0.66 6.37
C SER A 18 -22.09 -0.03 7.50
N MET A 19 -21.51 -1.21 7.24
CA MET A 19 -20.66 -1.91 8.23
C MET A 19 -19.33 -1.19 8.44
N ASN A 20 -18.72 -0.68 7.36
CA ASN A 20 -17.47 0.08 7.45
C ASN A 20 -17.66 1.46 8.08
N GLU A 21 -18.83 2.10 7.97
CA GLU A 21 -19.11 3.39 8.62
C GLU A 21 -18.93 3.33 10.12
N LYS A 22 -19.43 2.29 10.78
CA LYS A 22 -19.25 2.11 12.22
C LYS A 22 -17.79 1.91 12.67
N PHE A 23 -16.91 1.46 11.78
CA PHE A 23 -15.48 1.36 12.08
C PHE A 23 -14.87 2.75 12.28
N TYR A 24 -15.32 3.76 11.53
CA TYR A 24 -14.81 5.12 11.65
C TYR A 24 -15.27 5.84 12.93
N ASP A 25 -16.30 5.31 13.62
CA ASP A 25 -16.73 5.82 14.94
C ASP A 25 -15.78 5.39 16.08
N LEU A 26 -14.88 4.44 15.82
CA LEU A 26 -13.89 4.01 16.79
C LEU A 26 -12.85 5.12 17.05
N LYS A 27 -12.26 5.13 18.25
CA LYS A 27 -11.09 5.96 18.53
C LYS A 27 -9.97 5.64 17.53
N LYS A 28 -9.32 6.68 17.02
CA LYS A 28 -8.25 6.57 15.99
C LYS A 28 -7.19 5.53 16.34
N GLU A 29 -6.71 5.54 17.60
CA GLU A 29 -5.74 4.55 18.08
C GLU A 29 -6.20 3.09 17.89
N LYS A 30 -7.49 2.80 18.07
CA LYS A 30 -8.04 1.46 17.86
C LYS A 30 -8.16 1.12 16.39
N GLN A 31 -8.55 2.09 15.56
CA GLN A 31 -8.56 1.95 14.11
C GLN A 31 -7.15 1.61 13.61
N ASP A 32 -6.14 2.38 14.02
CA ASP A 32 -4.76 2.20 13.59
C ASP A 32 -4.19 0.85 14.03
N ARG A 33 -4.47 0.38 15.26
CA ARG A 33 -4.07 -0.96 15.67
C ARG A 33 -4.70 -2.04 14.80
N MET A 34 -5.98 -1.92 14.46
CA MET A 34 -6.64 -2.88 13.59
C MET A 34 -6.06 -2.84 12.17
N ILE A 35 -5.85 -1.67 11.61
CA ILE A 35 -5.25 -1.52 10.28
C ILE A 35 -3.83 -2.10 10.27
N ASN A 36 -2.98 -1.69 11.21
CA ASN A 36 -1.58 -2.13 11.24
C ASN A 36 -1.43 -3.65 11.45
N ALA A 37 -2.24 -4.25 12.33
CA ALA A 37 -2.24 -5.69 12.53
C ALA A 37 -2.58 -6.45 11.23
N GLY A 38 -3.61 -6.01 10.52
CA GLY A 38 -3.99 -6.62 9.24
C GLY A 38 -2.93 -6.45 8.17
N LEU A 39 -2.46 -5.22 7.96
CA LEU A 39 -1.41 -4.94 6.97
C LEU A 39 -0.18 -5.82 7.21
N ARG A 40 0.28 -5.91 8.46
CA ARG A 40 1.46 -6.70 8.81
C ARG A 40 1.24 -8.20 8.58
N ILE A 41 0.14 -8.77 9.08
CA ILE A 41 -0.11 -10.21 8.98
C ILE A 41 -0.32 -10.64 7.52
N PHE A 42 -1.07 -9.85 6.72
CA PHE A 42 -1.23 -10.13 5.30
C PHE A 42 0.08 -9.93 4.51
N ALA A 43 0.87 -8.89 4.82
CA ALA A 43 2.16 -8.67 4.16
C ALA A 43 3.15 -9.82 4.36
N LEU A 44 3.13 -10.46 5.53
CA LEU A 44 4.06 -11.55 5.87
C LEU A 44 3.60 -12.92 5.36
N ASN A 45 2.29 -13.15 5.27
CA ASN A 45 1.73 -14.49 5.06
C ASN A 45 0.91 -14.63 3.76
N GLY A 46 0.65 -13.53 3.03
CA GLY A 46 -0.35 -13.50 1.95
C GLY A 46 -1.78 -13.71 2.49
N TYR A 47 -2.76 -13.69 1.59
CA TYR A 47 -4.15 -13.87 2.00
C TYR A 47 -4.38 -15.28 2.58
N HIS A 48 -3.94 -16.33 1.87
CA HIS A 48 -4.25 -17.72 2.24
C HIS A 48 -3.81 -18.06 3.67
N HIS A 49 -2.56 -17.80 4.02
CA HIS A 49 -1.95 -18.20 5.29
C HIS A 49 -2.15 -17.19 6.42
N ALA A 50 -2.62 -15.98 6.15
CA ALA A 50 -2.90 -14.99 7.18
C ALA A 50 -3.98 -15.47 8.15
N SER A 51 -3.63 -15.54 9.44
CA SER A 51 -4.52 -16.02 10.51
C SER A 51 -5.32 -14.87 11.11
N THR A 52 -6.65 -14.97 11.10
CA THR A 52 -7.51 -14.01 11.81
C THR A 52 -7.30 -14.02 13.32
N ASP A 53 -6.84 -15.13 13.90
CA ASP A 53 -6.53 -15.22 15.34
C ASP A 53 -5.26 -14.45 15.68
N GLU A 54 -4.24 -14.47 14.81
CA GLU A 54 -3.06 -13.63 14.95
C GLU A 54 -3.38 -12.15 14.79
N ILE A 55 -4.19 -11.79 13.78
CA ILE A 55 -4.64 -10.42 13.55
C ILE A 55 -5.32 -9.85 14.79
N VAL A 56 -6.32 -10.56 15.36
CA VAL A 56 -7.07 -10.04 16.52
C VAL A 56 -6.22 -9.98 17.79
N LYS A 57 -5.27 -10.90 17.95
CA LYS A 57 -4.30 -10.90 19.04
C LYS A 57 -3.40 -9.66 18.96
N GLU A 58 -2.85 -9.37 17.78
CA GLU A 58 -1.97 -8.22 17.55
C GLU A 58 -2.75 -6.90 17.68
N ALA A 59 -3.95 -6.81 17.12
CA ALA A 59 -4.83 -5.66 17.22
C ALA A 59 -5.41 -5.44 18.63
N LYS A 60 -5.27 -6.41 19.55
CA LYS A 60 -5.85 -6.43 20.91
C LYS A 60 -7.36 -6.23 20.90
N ILE A 61 -8.06 -7.03 20.05
CA ILE A 61 -9.51 -7.05 19.91
C ILE A 61 -10.04 -8.48 19.96
N SER A 62 -11.38 -8.64 20.06
CA SER A 62 -12.02 -9.95 19.89
C SER A 62 -12.24 -10.26 18.40
N LYS A 63 -12.29 -11.56 18.06
CA LYS A 63 -12.62 -12.05 16.72
C LYS A 63 -14.01 -11.62 16.29
N GLY A 64 -14.98 -11.63 17.24
CA GLY A 64 -16.34 -11.14 17.00
C GLY A 64 -16.38 -9.66 16.60
N LEU A 65 -15.49 -8.82 17.18
CA LEU A 65 -15.40 -7.41 16.82
C LEU A 65 -14.85 -7.21 15.41
N LEU A 66 -13.82 -7.98 15.01
CA LEU A 66 -13.30 -7.94 13.65
C LEU A 66 -14.40 -8.23 12.62
N PHE A 67 -15.12 -9.34 12.82
CA PHE A 67 -16.19 -9.74 11.90
C PHE A 67 -17.43 -8.85 12.00
N HIS A 68 -17.65 -8.19 13.13
CA HIS A 68 -18.72 -7.19 13.23
C HIS A 68 -18.51 -6.02 12.26
N TYR A 69 -17.26 -5.55 12.08
CA TYR A 69 -16.97 -4.43 11.17
C TYR A 69 -16.76 -4.86 9.72
N PHE A 70 -16.19 -6.03 9.48
CA PHE A 70 -15.73 -6.41 8.14
C PHE A 70 -16.42 -7.65 7.57
N GLY A 71 -17.24 -8.32 8.34
CA GLY A 71 -18.03 -9.49 7.94
C GLY A 71 -17.22 -10.78 7.82
N SER A 72 -16.08 -10.75 7.13
CA SER A 72 -15.24 -11.90 6.86
C SER A 72 -13.75 -11.49 6.76
N LYS A 73 -12.84 -12.49 6.66
CA LYS A 73 -11.43 -12.26 6.34
C LYS A 73 -11.27 -11.53 4.99
N ALA A 74 -12.04 -11.96 3.98
CA ALA A 74 -12.08 -11.36 2.66
C ALA A 74 -12.55 -9.90 2.71
N GLY A 75 -13.65 -9.63 3.47
CA GLY A 75 -14.14 -8.26 3.66
C GLY A 75 -13.11 -7.35 4.36
N TYR A 76 -12.37 -7.90 5.32
CA TYR A 76 -11.31 -7.15 6.00
C TYR A 76 -10.11 -6.89 5.09
N TYR A 77 -9.67 -7.88 4.31
CA TYR A 77 -8.59 -7.74 3.32
C TYR A 77 -8.91 -6.66 2.28
N GLY A 78 -10.11 -6.73 1.69
CA GLY A 78 -10.57 -5.72 0.74
C GLY A 78 -10.72 -4.32 1.34
N PHE A 79 -11.18 -4.22 2.60
CA PHE A 79 -11.21 -2.94 3.31
C PHE A 79 -9.80 -2.36 3.45
N LEU A 80 -8.83 -3.15 3.92
CA LEU A 80 -7.44 -2.70 4.07
C LEU A 80 -6.87 -2.20 2.75
N TYR A 81 -7.00 -3.00 1.69
CA TYR A 81 -6.51 -2.62 0.37
C TYR A 81 -7.11 -1.29 -0.10
N SER A 82 -8.44 -1.15 -0.05
CA SER A 82 -9.12 0.09 -0.45
C SER A 82 -8.72 1.29 0.41
N TYR A 83 -8.59 1.08 1.72
CA TYR A 83 -8.26 2.14 2.66
C TYR A 83 -6.86 2.69 2.41
N VAL A 84 -5.85 1.81 2.40
CA VAL A 84 -4.45 2.25 2.24
C VAL A 84 -4.16 2.71 0.82
N SER A 85 -4.78 2.14 -0.22
CA SER A 85 -4.62 2.62 -1.60
C SER A 85 -5.06 4.08 -1.75
N ARG A 86 -6.26 4.40 -1.24
CA ARG A 86 -6.76 5.79 -1.27
C ARG A 86 -5.86 6.72 -0.47
N TYR A 87 -5.37 6.28 0.68
CA TYR A 87 -4.52 7.09 1.53
C TYR A 87 -3.17 7.37 0.86
N VAL A 88 -2.51 6.36 0.32
CA VAL A 88 -1.24 6.51 -0.41
C VAL A 88 -1.39 7.41 -1.64
N ILE A 89 -2.44 7.21 -2.45
CA ILE A 89 -2.70 8.04 -3.63
C ILE A 89 -2.92 9.51 -3.25
N LEU A 90 -3.68 9.78 -2.20
CA LEU A 90 -3.93 11.15 -1.74
C LEU A 90 -2.66 11.84 -1.25
N GLU A 91 -1.84 11.15 -0.45
CA GLU A 91 -0.58 11.70 0.07
C GLU A 91 0.42 11.99 -1.06
N LEU A 92 0.62 11.05 -1.98
CA LEU A 92 1.51 11.25 -3.14
C LEU A 92 1.02 12.40 -4.03
N ARG A 93 -0.26 12.47 -4.35
CA ARG A 93 -0.83 13.58 -5.15
C ARG A 93 -0.74 14.93 -4.45
N SER A 94 -0.82 14.94 -3.13
CA SER A 94 -0.69 16.17 -2.33
C SER A 94 0.75 16.67 -2.28
N ALA A 95 1.72 15.75 -2.17
CA ALA A 95 3.13 16.08 -2.03
C ALA A 95 3.77 16.49 -3.37
N ILE A 96 3.38 15.84 -4.48
CA ILE A 96 4.05 15.97 -5.77
C ILE A 96 3.09 16.66 -6.76
N ARG A 97 3.16 17.99 -6.82
CA ARG A 97 2.21 18.82 -7.58
C ARG A 97 2.78 19.39 -8.89
N GLU A 98 4.10 19.53 -8.99
CA GLU A 98 4.71 20.26 -10.10
C GLU A 98 5.01 19.33 -11.29
N PRO A 99 4.52 19.66 -12.51
CA PRO A 99 4.98 19.00 -13.71
C PRO A 99 6.40 19.44 -14.06
N GLY A 100 7.22 18.52 -14.55
CA GLY A 100 8.59 18.83 -14.99
C GLY A 100 9.63 18.90 -13.86
N ILE A 101 9.38 18.22 -12.76
CA ILE A 101 10.37 18.04 -11.68
C ILE A 101 11.55 17.18 -12.17
N ASP A 102 12.77 17.47 -11.69
CA ASP A 102 13.92 16.62 -11.91
C ASP A 102 13.68 15.19 -11.38
N PHE A 103 14.12 14.17 -12.12
CA PHE A 103 13.84 12.77 -11.78
C PHE A 103 14.31 12.39 -10.38
N TRP A 104 15.53 12.78 -9.98
CA TRP A 104 16.05 12.42 -8.65
C TRP A 104 15.40 13.22 -7.53
N GLU A 105 15.03 14.46 -7.81
CA GLU A 105 14.21 15.27 -6.88
C GLU A 105 12.84 14.61 -6.67
N LEU A 106 12.21 14.13 -7.75
CA LEU A 106 10.97 13.35 -7.65
C LEU A 106 11.15 12.11 -6.77
N GLN A 107 12.24 11.33 -6.96
CA GLN A 107 12.49 10.15 -6.14
C GLN A 107 12.67 10.49 -4.65
N SER A 108 13.33 11.62 -4.34
CA SER A 108 13.48 12.10 -2.96
C SER A 108 12.14 12.49 -2.34
N GLN A 109 11.26 13.20 -3.06
CA GLN A 109 9.93 13.58 -2.58
C GLN A 109 9.00 12.36 -2.41
N ILE A 110 9.10 11.37 -3.31
CA ILE A 110 8.41 10.08 -3.15
C ILE A 110 8.87 9.40 -1.87
N LEU A 111 10.19 9.26 -1.66
CA LEU A 111 10.75 8.61 -0.47
C LEU A 111 10.32 9.30 0.83
N GLU A 112 10.35 10.63 0.88
CA GLU A 112 9.89 11.39 2.04
C GLU A 112 8.41 11.11 2.33
N THR A 113 7.57 11.08 1.30
CA THR A 113 6.14 10.80 1.43
C THR A 113 5.88 9.36 1.89
N GLU A 114 6.59 8.38 1.30
CA GLU A 114 6.51 6.98 1.71
C GLU A 114 6.98 6.78 3.15
N SER A 115 8.05 7.45 3.57
CA SER A 115 8.56 7.37 4.94
C SER A 115 7.54 7.89 5.95
N ARG A 116 6.88 9.01 5.69
CA ARG A 116 5.77 9.51 6.53
C ARG A 116 4.60 8.53 6.59
N LEU A 117 4.26 7.91 5.47
CA LEU A 117 3.21 6.88 5.42
C LEU A 117 3.59 5.65 6.27
N MET A 118 4.85 5.22 6.22
CA MET A 118 5.36 4.10 7.01
C MET A 118 5.44 4.39 8.51
N GLU A 119 5.61 5.65 8.93
CA GLU A 119 5.52 6.02 10.35
C GLU A 119 4.14 5.68 10.94
N GLN A 120 3.08 5.83 10.15
CA GLN A 120 1.72 5.51 10.56
C GLN A 120 1.34 4.05 10.25
N TYR A 121 1.75 3.54 9.10
CA TYR A 121 1.44 2.20 8.58
C TYR A 121 2.70 1.47 8.11
N PRO A 122 3.53 0.96 9.03
CA PRO A 122 4.87 0.42 8.70
C PRO A 122 4.88 -0.68 7.63
N ALA A 123 3.82 -1.49 7.55
CA ALA A 123 3.73 -2.60 6.61
C ALA A 123 3.01 -2.27 5.29
N VAL A 124 2.65 -0.99 5.03
CA VAL A 124 1.77 -0.63 3.92
C VAL A 124 2.34 -1.03 2.55
N PHE A 125 3.61 -0.74 2.28
CA PHE A 125 4.21 -1.05 0.99
C PHE A 125 4.51 -2.54 0.82
N LEU A 126 4.89 -3.25 1.88
CA LEU A 126 5.03 -4.70 1.84
C LEU A 126 3.68 -5.42 1.69
N PHE A 127 2.61 -4.84 2.21
CA PHE A 127 1.26 -5.33 1.94
C PHE A 127 0.92 -5.21 0.45
N PHE A 128 1.23 -4.08 -0.21
CA PHE A 128 1.05 -3.96 -1.66
C PHE A 128 1.89 -4.96 -2.45
N GLU A 129 3.12 -5.25 -2.00
CA GLU A 129 3.93 -6.29 -2.65
C GLU A 129 3.33 -7.69 -2.46
N SER A 130 2.76 -8.00 -1.29
CA SER A 130 2.06 -9.28 -1.09
C SER A 130 0.81 -9.39 -1.96
N VAL A 131 0.10 -8.28 -2.18
CA VAL A 131 -1.07 -8.20 -3.07
C VAL A 131 -0.69 -8.52 -4.53
N LYS A 132 0.45 -8.04 -5.02
CA LYS A 132 0.95 -8.36 -6.38
C LYS A 132 1.30 -9.84 -6.56
N MET A 133 1.64 -10.52 -5.47
CA MET A 133 2.04 -11.92 -5.45
C MET A 133 0.89 -12.86 -5.04
N GLU A 134 -0.34 -12.32 -4.88
CA GLU A 134 -1.49 -13.08 -4.41
C GLU A 134 -1.93 -14.10 -5.45
N ASP A 135 -2.15 -15.34 -5.01
CA ASP A 135 -2.59 -16.46 -5.84
C ASP A 135 -3.83 -17.20 -5.30
N ASP A 136 -4.30 -16.81 -4.11
CA ASP A 136 -5.53 -17.36 -3.53
C ASP A 136 -6.77 -16.84 -4.26
N SER A 137 -7.67 -17.73 -4.66
CA SER A 137 -8.84 -17.41 -5.48
C SER A 137 -9.83 -16.48 -4.78
N GLU A 138 -9.99 -16.57 -3.44
CA GLU A 138 -10.85 -15.68 -2.68
C GLU A 138 -10.18 -14.30 -2.53
N GLY A 139 -8.87 -14.27 -2.27
CA GLY A 139 -8.07 -13.05 -2.22
C GLY A 139 -8.12 -12.28 -3.54
N LEU A 140 -7.85 -12.96 -4.67
CA LEU A 140 -7.92 -12.38 -6.02
C LEU A 140 -9.32 -11.84 -6.34
N SER A 141 -10.38 -12.60 -6.05
CA SER A 141 -11.76 -12.16 -6.31
C SER A 141 -12.13 -10.87 -5.57
N VAL A 142 -11.58 -10.68 -4.37
CA VAL A 142 -11.78 -9.42 -3.62
C VAL A 142 -11.07 -8.25 -4.29
N LEU A 143 -9.84 -8.48 -4.77
CA LEU A 143 -9.02 -7.43 -5.39
C LEU A 143 -9.57 -7.01 -6.76
N GLU A 144 -10.09 -7.94 -7.56
CA GLU A 144 -10.73 -7.67 -8.86
C GLU A 144 -11.96 -6.76 -8.74
N GLU A 145 -12.67 -6.80 -7.59
CA GLU A 145 -13.79 -5.91 -7.31
C GLU A 145 -13.36 -4.47 -6.94
N LEU A 146 -12.05 -4.23 -6.75
CA LEU A 146 -11.52 -2.99 -6.22
C LEU A 146 -10.72 -2.23 -7.29
N ASP A 147 -11.22 -1.06 -7.64
CA ASP A 147 -10.62 -0.14 -8.62
C ASP A 147 -9.52 0.74 -7.98
N ALA A 148 -8.50 0.11 -7.40
CA ALA A 148 -7.42 0.82 -6.71
C ALA A 148 -6.07 0.61 -7.40
N THR A 149 -5.56 1.65 -8.07
CA THR A 149 -4.39 1.64 -8.94
C THR A 149 -3.22 2.41 -8.33
N VAL A 150 -2.66 1.89 -7.23
CA VAL A 150 -1.45 2.50 -6.63
C VAL A 150 -0.26 2.48 -7.62
N PRO A 151 -0.01 1.43 -8.41
CA PRO A 151 1.04 1.45 -9.43
C PRO A 151 0.90 2.61 -10.41
N ASP A 152 -0.31 2.89 -10.91
CA ASP A 152 -0.56 3.93 -11.93
C ASP A 152 -0.17 5.34 -11.46
N ILE A 153 -0.23 5.62 -10.15
CA ILE A 153 0.18 6.94 -9.64
C ILE A 153 1.70 7.11 -9.75
N TYR A 154 2.49 6.07 -9.46
CA TYR A 154 3.94 6.12 -9.62
C TYR A 154 4.33 6.25 -11.10
N ASP A 155 3.75 5.45 -11.98
CA ASP A 155 4.00 5.51 -13.43
C ASP A 155 3.64 6.89 -13.99
N SER A 156 2.49 7.45 -13.59
CA SER A 156 2.07 8.79 -13.99
C SER A 156 3.01 9.89 -13.52
N MET A 157 3.63 9.75 -12.34
CA MET A 157 4.61 10.70 -11.81
C MET A 157 5.95 10.58 -12.54
N GLN A 158 6.44 9.35 -12.71
CA GLN A 158 7.72 9.08 -13.37
C GLN A 158 7.71 9.52 -14.84
N ALA A 159 6.59 9.32 -15.55
CA ALA A 159 6.44 9.74 -16.94
C ALA A 159 6.52 11.27 -17.15
N LYS A 160 6.32 12.05 -16.09
CA LYS A 160 6.39 13.52 -16.12
C LYS A 160 7.71 14.09 -15.64
N ALA A 161 8.62 13.25 -15.15
CA ALA A 161 9.90 13.66 -14.62
C ALA A 161 10.89 14.05 -15.72
N LEU A 162 11.75 15.04 -15.45
CA LEU A 162 12.80 15.48 -16.35
C LEU A 162 14.07 14.64 -16.15
N ILE A 163 14.51 13.97 -17.19
CA ILE A 163 15.75 13.16 -17.21
C ILE A 163 16.89 13.77 -18.02
N GLY A 164 16.70 14.95 -18.60
CA GLY A 164 17.66 15.59 -19.52
C GLY A 164 19.04 15.88 -18.94
N GLY A 165 19.17 15.96 -17.61
CA GLY A 165 20.46 16.12 -16.90
C GLY A 165 21.23 14.82 -16.68
N TYR A 166 20.72 13.67 -17.13
CA TYR A 166 21.26 12.33 -16.82
C TYR A 166 21.43 11.48 -18.10
N PRO A 167 22.45 11.78 -18.92
CA PRO A 167 22.62 11.15 -20.23
C PRO A 167 22.90 9.64 -20.18
N ARG A 168 23.22 9.10 -19.01
CA ARG A 168 23.42 7.65 -18.81
C ARG A 168 22.14 6.89 -18.47
N ILE A 169 21.02 7.58 -18.22
CA ILE A 169 19.72 6.92 -18.15
C ILE A 169 19.27 6.59 -19.57
N ARG A 170 19.55 5.35 -20.00
CA ARG A 170 19.14 4.83 -21.31
C ARG A 170 17.78 4.10 -21.23
N ASP A 171 17.45 3.61 -20.05
CA ASP A 171 16.23 2.85 -19.76
C ASP A 171 15.71 3.33 -18.40
N LEU A 172 14.68 4.14 -18.44
CA LEU A 172 14.07 4.71 -17.23
C LEU A 172 13.34 3.63 -16.42
N GLU A 173 12.70 2.67 -17.08
CA GLU A 173 11.98 1.58 -16.44
C GLU A 173 12.95 0.72 -15.62
N LEU A 174 14.14 0.42 -16.16
CA LEU A 174 15.17 -0.32 -15.44
C LEU A 174 15.67 0.44 -14.20
N VAL A 175 15.85 1.76 -14.28
CA VAL A 175 16.25 2.58 -13.14
C VAL A 175 15.15 2.60 -12.07
N CYS A 176 13.91 2.80 -12.45
CA CYS A 176 12.76 2.77 -11.54
C CYS A 176 12.59 1.40 -10.88
N GLY A 177 12.73 0.32 -11.64
CA GLY A 177 12.72 -1.06 -11.14
C GLY A 177 13.84 -1.31 -10.13
N THR A 178 15.07 -0.81 -10.42
CA THR A 178 16.20 -0.92 -9.49
C THR A 178 15.90 -0.22 -8.17
N ILE A 179 15.37 1.00 -8.21
CA ILE A 179 14.97 1.76 -7.00
C ILE A 179 13.89 0.99 -6.22
N HIS A 180 12.90 0.45 -6.93
CA HIS A 180 11.83 -0.35 -6.33
C HIS A 180 12.38 -1.57 -5.58
N TYR A 181 13.24 -2.37 -6.21
CA TYR A 181 13.83 -3.56 -5.57
C TYR A 181 14.72 -3.22 -4.36
N ILE A 182 15.47 -2.12 -4.42
CA ILE A 182 16.24 -1.62 -3.27
C ILE A 182 15.30 -1.31 -2.11
N LYS A 183 14.24 -0.54 -2.36
CA LYS A 183 13.24 -0.17 -1.34
C LYS A 183 12.60 -1.39 -0.70
N ILE A 184 12.14 -2.35 -1.50
CA ILE A 184 11.48 -3.55 -0.99
C ILE A 184 12.44 -4.44 -0.20
N GLY A 185 13.69 -4.60 -0.64
CA GLY A 185 14.71 -5.32 0.10
C GLY A 185 14.92 -4.75 1.50
N LEU A 186 15.13 -3.43 1.58
CA LEU A 186 15.32 -2.73 2.86
C LEU A 186 14.06 -2.75 3.75
N MET A 187 12.86 -2.64 3.16
CA MET A 187 11.61 -2.76 3.93
C MET A 187 11.44 -4.14 4.57
N ARG A 188 11.86 -5.21 3.90
CA ARG A 188 11.81 -6.57 4.47
C ARG A 188 12.70 -6.70 5.69
N GLU A 189 13.89 -6.10 5.67
CA GLU A 189 14.77 -6.04 6.84
C GLU A 189 14.12 -5.26 7.98
N LEU A 190 13.49 -4.13 7.70
CA LEU A 190 12.79 -3.30 8.69
C LEU A 190 11.63 -4.06 9.37
N LEU A 191 10.84 -4.82 8.61
CA LEU A 191 9.75 -5.61 9.19
C LEU A 191 10.23 -6.87 9.93
N TYR A 192 11.41 -7.35 9.63
CA TYR A 192 11.99 -8.45 10.38
C TYR A 192 12.30 -8.05 11.83
N ASP A 193 12.78 -6.82 12.02
CA ASP A 193 12.94 -6.21 13.34
C ASP A 193 12.02 -4.98 13.48
N PRO A 194 10.85 -5.12 14.12
CA PRO A 194 9.88 -4.03 14.26
C PRO A 194 10.38 -2.90 15.17
N THR A 195 11.54 -3.03 15.82
CA THR A 195 12.15 -1.96 16.63
C THR A 195 13.01 -1.02 15.79
N THR A 196 13.33 -1.38 14.56
CA THR A 196 14.11 -0.54 13.66
C THR A 196 13.31 0.71 13.26
N PRO A 197 13.83 1.93 13.49
CA PRO A 197 13.11 3.15 13.17
C PRO A 197 13.04 3.38 11.65
N ILE A 198 11.92 3.94 11.18
CA ILE A 198 11.72 4.27 9.75
C ILE A 198 12.82 5.19 9.23
N SER A 199 13.32 6.12 10.05
CA SER A 199 14.43 7.00 9.67
C SER A 199 15.69 6.26 9.24
N MET A 200 15.96 5.07 9.79
CA MET A 200 17.07 4.23 9.37
C MET A 200 16.86 3.65 7.97
N TYR A 201 15.65 3.19 7.67
CA TYR A 201 15.26 2.79 6.32
C TYR A 201 15.41 3.95 5.33
N THR A 202 14.87 5.13 5.66
CA THR A 202 14.95 6.33 4.82
C THR A 202 16.40 6.69 4.49
N ALA A 203 17.25 6.75 5.51
CA ALA A 203 18.68 7.08 5.34
C ALA A 203 19.41 6.08 4.44
N HIS A 204 19.11 4.77 4.55
CA HIS A 204 19.69 3.77 3.65
C HIS A 204 19.22 3.95 2.21
N VAL A 205 17.92 4.16 1.99
CA VAL A 205 17.39 4.39 0.63
C VAL A 205 18.00 5.66 0.02
N GLU A 206 18.13 6.76 0.78
CA GLU A 206 18.79 8.00 0.32
C GLU A 206 20.22 7.75 -0.17
N GLN A 207 21.00 6.95 0.57
CA GLN A 207 22.36 6.60 0.15
C GLN A 207 22.39 5.88 -1.21
N TYR A 208 21.45 4.96 -1.44
CA TYR A 208 21.33 4.28 -2.74
C TYR A 208 20.85 5.22 -3.83
N LEU A 209 19.93 6.14 -3.56
CA LEU A 209 19.47 7.13 -4.54
C LEU A 209 20.62 8.06 -4.95
N GLU A 210 21.42 8.55 -4.01
CA GLU A 210 22.59 9.40 -4.32
C GLU A 210 23.65 8.62 -5.12
N MET A 211 23.90 7.36 -4.80
CA MET A 211 24.80 6.51 -5.58
C MET A 211 24.30 6.34 -7.03
N LEU A 212 23.02 6.01 -7.22
CA LEU A 212 22.44 5.84 -8.55
C LEU A 212 22.43 7.16 -9.33
N LYS A 213 22.13 8.29 -8.68
CA LYS A 213 22.19 9.62 -9.25
C LYS A 213 23.60 9.94 -9.77
N ALA A 214 24.62 9.64 -8.97
CA ALA A 214 26.01 9.84 -9.36
C ALA A 214 26.41 8.98 -10.58
N LEU A 215 25.95 7.74 -10.65
CA LEU A 215 26.20 6.81 -11.77
C LEU A 215 25.51 7.24 -13.06
N THR A 216 24.43 7.99 -12.97
CA THR A 216 23.62 8.43 -14.14
C THR A 216 24.04 9.81 -14.67
N LYS A 217 24.80 10.59 -13.91
CA LYS A 217 25.42 11.82 -14.38
C LYS A 217 26.46 11.53 -15.49
N GLY A 218 26.58 12.47 -16.42
CA GLY A 218 27.57 12.46 -17.47
C GLY A 218 29.02 12.72 -16.98
#